data_06f030714eee2e4815387504d38cc431
#
_entry.id   06f030714eee2e4815387504d38cc431
#
_cell.length_a   1.000
_cell.length_b   1.000
_cell.length_c   1.000
_cell.angle_alpha   90.00
_cell.angle_beta   90.00
_cell.angle_gamma   90.00
#
_symmetry.space_group_name_H-M   'P 1'
#
loop_
_entity.id
_entity.type
_entity.pdbx_description
1 polymer ?
#
loop_
_entity_poly.entity_id
_entity_poly.type
_entity_poly.pdbx_seq_one_letter_code
_entity_poly.pdbx_strand_id
1 'polypeptide(L)'
;TSVECSVAGTWTFTLRPQDDNPDWTPFSSSIHLDYPRKDGKGNIKVSWYDGGILPELPEELLPGESFGNSDGGVLFIGSKGKLMADCYGAKPRLLPLKANESLNIPETIARVPDENHYLQWVNACIDGYGKGVTSSPFEYAAPFTESILIGNLALRSWMLRDNPTAKRTVDKYNGRK
;
A
#
# COMPACT_ATOMS: atom_id res chain seq x y z
N THR A 1 -4.30 -14.58 8.08
CA THR A 1 -3.42 -13.53 7.49
C THR A 1 -1.98 -13.93 7.72
N SER A 2 -1.17 -13.90 6.70
CA SER A 2 0.28 -14.05 6.77
C SER A 2 0.96 -12.83 6.14
N VAL A 3 2.19 -12.57 6.53
CA VAL A 3 3.00 -11.49 5.97
C VAL A 3 4.44 -11.95 5.79
N GLU A 4 4.99 -11.64 4.64
CA GLU A 4 6.40 -11.88 4.30
C GLU A 4 7.02 -10.56 3.84
N CYS A 5 8.31 -10.38 4.08
CA CYS A 5 9.04 -9.24 3.56
C CYS A 5 10.46 -9.59 3.14
N SER A 6 10.95 -8.84 2.17
CA SER A 6 12.37 -8.76 1.81
C SER A 6 12.78 -7.29 1.83
N VAL A 7 13.95 -7.00 2.34
CA VAL A 7 14.44 -5.63 2.47
C VAL A 7 15.88 -5.51 1.96
N ALA A 8 16.21 -4.34 1.43
CA ALA A 8 17.55 -4.01 0.98
C ALA A 8 17.99 -2.68 1.60
N GLY A 9 18.98 -2.78 2.49
CA GLY A 9 19.59 -1.62 3.12
C GLY A 9 18.67 -0.80 4.03
N THR A 10 19.25 0.16 4.70
CA THR A 10 18.54 1.19 5.46
C THR A 10 19.01 2.56 5.00
N TRP A 11 18.11 3.53 4.92
CA TRP A 11 18.49 4.91 4.68
C TRP A 11 19.18 5.46 5.94
N THR A 12 20.47 5.73 5.84
CA THR A 12 21.15 6.59 6.80
C THR A 12 21.59 7.85 6.05
N PHE A 13 21.18 9.00 6.50
CA PHE A 13 21.71 10.28 6.04
C PHE A 13 23.19 10.47 6.38
N THR A 14 23.73 9.61 7.22
CA THR A 14 25.15 9.52 7.53
C THR A 14 25.73 8.37 6.71
N LEU A 15 26.75 8.66 5.94
CA LEU A 15 27.53 7.76 5.09
C LEU A 15 28.17 6.54 5.82
N ARG A 16 27.53 6.04 6.87
CA ARG A 16 27.97 4.87 7.63
C ARG A 16 27.01 3.71 7.39
N PRO A 17 27.42 2.68 6.65
CA PRO A 17 26.63 1.47 6.42
C PRO A 17 26.28 0.66 7.68
N GLN A 18 26.65 1.14 8.87
CA GLN A 18 26.65 0.37 10.10
C GLN A 18 25.55 0.75 11.11
N ASP A 19 24.80 1.79 10.85
CA ASP A 19 23.68 2.16 11.71
C ASP A 19 22.40 1.51 11.20
N ASP A 20 22.27 0.21 11.41
CA ASP A 20 21.00 -0.51 11.34
C ASP A 20 20.07 0.03 12.43
N ASN A 21 19.55 1.23 12.22
CA ASN A 21 18.59 1.80 13.14
C ASN A 21 17.21 1.17 12.85
N PRO A 22 16.66 0.37 13.78
CA PRO A 22 15.37 -0.29 13.60
C PRO A 22 14.19 0.69 13.56
N ASP A 23 14.41 1.96 13.88
CA ASP A 23 13.41 3.01 13.82
C ASP A 23 13.28 3.67 12.43
N TRP A 24 14.18 3.31 11.51
CA TRP A 24 14.20 3.81 10.15
C TRP A 24 13.56 2.81 9.18
N THR A 25 13.02 3.34 8.09
CA THR A 25 12.51 2.50 6.98
C THR A 25 13.68 1.96 6.17
N PRO A 26 13.57 0.75 5.60
CA PRO A 26 14.58 0.24 4.66
C PRO A 26 14.64 1.12 3.41
N PHE A 27 15.77 1.10 2.72
CA PHE A 27 15.93 1.78 1.43
C PHE A 27 14.98 1.23 0.37
N SER A 28 14.80 -0.08 0.35
CA SER A 28 13.90 -0.79 -0.54
C SER A 28 13.24 -1.92 0.19
N SER A 29 11.98 -2.18 -0.13
CA SER A 29 11.27 -3.33 0.43
C SER A 29 10.34 -3.99 -0.58
N SER A 30 10.14 -5.29 -0.36
CA SER A 30 9.07 -6.07 -0.97
C SER A 30 8.29 -6.75 0.14
N ILE A 31 7.00 -6.47 0.23
CA ILE A 31 6.12 -6.97 1.28
C ILE A 31 4.97 -7.72 0.61
N HIS A 32 4.69 -8.92 1.10
CA HIS A 32 3.60 -9.76 0.62
C HIS A 32 2.67 -10.09 1.78
N LEU A 33 1.40 -9.78 1.61
CA LEU A 33 0.34 -9.99 2.59
C LEU A 33 -0.71 -10.91 1.99
N ASP A 34 -1.13 -11.92 2.74
CA ASP A 34 -2.22 -12.81 2.38
C ASP A 34 -3.39 -12.61 3.32
N TYR A 35 -4.52 -12.21 2.78
CA TYR A 35 -5.77 -12.01 3.51
C TYR A 35 -6.79 -13.07 3.11
N PRO A 36 -7.44 -13.75 4.06
CA PRO A 36 -8.53 -14.65 3.73
C PRO A 36 -9.69 -13.88 3.11
N ARG A 37 -10.25 -14.41 2.05
CA ARG A 37 -11.44 -13.86 1.41
C ARG A 37 -12.66 -14.04 2.32
N LYS A 38 -13.55 -13.05 2.32
CA LYS A 38 -14.81 -13.10 3.10
C LYS A 38 -15.73 -14.25 2.71
N ASP A 39 -15.65 -14.70 1.44
CA ASP A 39 -16.43 -15.82 0.92
C ASP A 39 -15.81 -17.20 1.21
N GLY A 40 -14.68 -17.25 1.93
CA GLY A 40 -13.97 -18.48 2.26
C GLY A 40 -13.27 -19.18 1.09
N LYS A 41 -13.27 -18.58 -0.10
CA LYS A 41 -12.72 -19.20 -1.32
C LYS A 41 -11.29 -18.76 -1.61
N GLY A 42 -10.39 -19.03 -0.67
CA GLY A 42 -8.97 -18.71 -0.82
C GLY A 42 -8.59 -17.34 -0.26
N ASN A 43 -7.46 -16.81 -0.72
CA ASN A 43 -6.86 -15.58 -0.20
C ASN A 43 -6.80 -14.47 -1.28
N ILE A 44 -6.71 -13.24 -0.81
CA ILE A 44 -6.31 -12.08 -1.59
C ILE A 44 -4.86 -11.80 -1.24
N LYS A 45 -3.98 -11.84 -2.24
CA LYS A 45 -2.59 -11.47 -2.11
C LYS A 45 -2.42 -9.98 -2.41
N VAL A 46 -1.82 -9.26 -1.47
CA VAL A 46 -1.42 -7.86 -1.64
C VAL A 46 0.09 -7.82 -1.64
N SER A 47 0.69 -7.27 -2.68
CA SER A 47 2.15 -7.12 -2.80
C SER A 47 2.50 -5.64 -2.90
N TRP A 48 3.42 -5.22 -2.07
CA TRP A 48 3.96 -3.87 -2.05
C TRP A 48 5.43 -3.91 -2.44
N TYR A 49 5.84 -2.98 -3.28
CA TYR A 49 7.22 -2.82 -3.73
C TYR A 49 7.60 -1.36 -3.64
N ASP A 50 8.76 -1.06 -3.10
CA ASP A 50 9.29 0.31 -3.01
C ASP A 50 10.81 0.37 -3.17
N GLY A 51 11.35 1.60 -3.13
CA GLY A 51 12.78 1.84 -3.19
C GLY A 51 13.46 1.36 -4.48
N GLY A 52 12.73 1.32 -5.59
CA GLY A 52 13.23 0.88 -6.89
C GLY A 52 13.08 -0.62 -7.16
N ILE A 53 12.57 -1.40 -6.20
CA ILE A 53 12.14 -2.77 -6.49
C ILE A 53 10.78 -2.67 -7.22
N LEU A 54 10.68 -3.29 -8.37
CA LEU A 54 9.48 -3.30 -9.20
C LEU A 54 8.85 -4.69 -9.23
N PRO A 55 7.51 -4.77 -9.33
CA PRO A 55 6.85 -6.03 -9.61
C PRO A 55 7.17 -6.52 -11.02
N GLU A 56 6.91 -7.78 -11.27
CA GLU A 56 6.88 -8.30 -12.63
C GLU A 56 5.84 -7.55 -13.47
N LEU A 57 6.24 -7.12 -14.67
CA LEU A 57 5.36 -6.39 -15.56
C LEU A 57 4.28 -7.33 -16.12
N PRO A 58 3.03 -6.86 -16.23
CA PRO A 58 1.98 -7.61 -16.90
C PRO A 58 2.34 -7.94 -18.35
N GLU A 59 2.14 -9.19 -18.75
CA GLU A 59 2.40 -9.64 -20.12
C GLU A 59 1.59 -8.88 -21.19
N GLU A 60 0.46 -8.32 -20.78
CA GLU A 60 -0.42 -7.54 -21.65
C GLU A 60 0.10 -6.14 -21.97
N LEU A 61 1.15 -5.67 -21.28
CA LEU A 61 1.81 -4.41 -21.61
C LEU A 61 2.76 -4.60 -22.78
N LEU A 62 2.56 -3.82 -23.82
CA LEU A 62 3.42 -3.82 -25.00
C LEU A 62 4.70 -3.02 -24.76
N PRO A 63 5.76 -3.27 -25.55
CA PRO A 63 6.97 -2.46 -25.52
C PRO A 63 6.67 -0.96 -25.67
N GLY A 64 7.15 -0.15 -24.72
CA GLY A 64 6.90 1.29 -24.68
C GLY A 64 5.67 1.71 -23.86
N GLU A 65 4.83 0.78 -23.42
CA GLU A 65 3.77 1.07 -22.46
C GLU A 65 4.31 1.05 -21.03
N SER A 66 3.83 1.97 -20.21
CA SER A 66 4.29 2.12 -18.82
C SER A 66 3.34 1.46 -17.83
N PHE A 67 3.90 0.81 -16.82
CA PHE A 67 3.17 0.42 -15.63
C PHE A 67 3.08 1.61 -14.66
N GLY A 68 1.87 2.15 -14.48
CA GLY A 68 1.67 3.36 -13.67
C GLY A 68 2.30 4.62 -14.28
N ASN A 69 2.76 5.50 -13.41
CA ASN A 69 3.50 6.72 -13.75
C ASN A 69 4.84 6.79 -13.00
N SER A 70 5.55 7.93 -13.10
CA SER A 70 6.84 8.14 -12.41
C SER A 70 6.77 7.97 -10.88
N ASP A 71 5.61 8.19 -10.29
CA ASP A 71 5.42 8.17 -8.83
C ASP A 71 4.95 6.81 -8.32
N GLY A 72 4.60 5.89 -9.23
CA GLY A 72 4.17 4.54 -8.93
C GLY A 72 2.90 4.12 -9.66
N GLY A 73 2.34 3.01 -9.23
CA GLY A 73 1.13 2.45 -9.81
C GLY A 73 0.57 1.31 -8.99
N VAL A 74 -0.62 0.88 -9.37
CA VAL A 74 -1.33 -0.23 -8.75
C VAL A 74 -1.84 -1.18 -9.83
N LEU A 75 -1.71 -2.49 -9.59
CA LEU A 75 -2.22 -3.54 -10.45
C LEU A 75 -3.19 -4.43 -9.68
N PHE A 76 -4.41 -4.55 -10.18
CA PHE A 76 -5.39 -5.51 -9.71
C PHE A 76 -5.45 -6.68 -10.68
N ILE A 77 -5.21 -7.89 -10.18
CA ILE A 77 -5.27 -9.13 -10.96
C ILE A 77 -6.50 -9.91 -10.52
N GLY A 78 -7.47 -10.01 -11.38
CA GLY A 78 -8.71 -10.72 -11.14
C GLY A 78 -8.91 -11.89 -12.09
N SER A 79 -9.89 -12.73 -11.79
CA SER A 79 -10.24 -13.89 -12.64
C SER A 79 -10.79 -13.51 -14.02
N LYS A 80 -11.19 -12.26 -14.24
CA LYS A 80 -11.76 -11.76 -15.48
C LYS A 80 -10.83 -10.83 -16.25
N GLY A 81 -9.66 -10.51 -15.72
CA GLY A 81 -8.71 -9.59 -16.33
C GLY A 81 -7.91 -8.80 -15.31
N LYS A 82 -7.13 -7.86 -15.81
CA LYS A 82 -6.27 -7.00 -15.02
C LYS A 82 -6.69 -5.55 -15.18
N LEU A 83 -6.64 -4.80 -14.08
CA LEU A 83 -6.86 -3.35 -14.05
C LEU A 83 -5.63 -2.68 -13.46
N MET A 84 -5.16 -1.67 -14.13
CA MET A 84 -4.01 -0.88 -13.73
C MET A 84 -4.43 0.56 -13.48
N ALA A 85 -3.81 1.21 -12.52
CA ALA A 85 -3.94 2.65 -12.30
C ALA A 85 -2.58 3.27 -12.00
N ASP A 86 -2.46 4.58 -12.19
CA ASP A 86 -1.29 5.34 -11.78
C ASP A 86 -1.29 5.52 -10.24
N CYS A 87 -0.26 6.16 -9.73
CA CYS A 87 -0.18 6.55 -8.33
C CYS A 87 -1.46 7.28 -7.89
N TYR A 88 -1.88 7.07 -6.65
CA TYR A 88 -3.14 7.56 -6.07
C TYR A 88 -4.41 7.07 -6.78
N GLY A 89 -4.34 5.99 -7.56
CA GLY A 89 -5.49 5.44 -8.28
C GLY A 89 -5.92 6.26 -9.50
N ALA A 90 -5.08 7.16 -9.99
CA ALA A 90 -5.37 7.97 -11.16
C ALA A 90 -5.39 7.12 -12.44
N LYS A 91 -6.15 7.57 -13.44
CA LYS A 91 -6.23 6.97 -14.77
C LYS A 91 -6.41 5.43 -14.76
N PRO A 92 -7.45 4.90 -14.09
CA PRO A 92 -7.69 3.47 -14.09
C PRO A 92 -7.98 2.96 -15.51
N ARG A 93 -7.35 1.84 -15.88
CA ARG A 93 -7.46 1.25 -17.22
C ARG A 93 -7.32 -0.26 -17.20
N LEU A 94 -8.07 -0.94 -18.05
CA LEU A 94 -7.96 -2.39 -18.23
C LEU A 94 -6.72 -2.75 -19.05
N LEU A 95 -6.22 -3.95 -18.85
CA LEU A 95 -5.19 -4.55 -19.68
C LEU A 95 -5.77 -5.70 -20.50
N PRO A 96 -5.39 -5.84 -21.78
CA PRO A 96 -4.51 -4.95 -22.56
C PRO A 96 -5.13 -3.58 -22.79
N LEU A 97 -4.33 -2.53 -22.98
CA LEU A 97 -4.82 -1.14 -23.09
C LEU A 97 -5.87 -0.93 -24.18
N LYS A 98 -5.80 -1.72 -25.26
CA LYS A 98 -6.79 -1.72 -26.35
C LYS A 98 -8.22 -2.01 -25.87
N ALA A 99 -8.38 -2.74 -24.76
CA ALA A 99 -9.70 -3.03 -24.21
C ALA A 99 -10.45 -1.77 -23.72
N ASN A 100 -9.75 -0.65 -23.53
CA ASN A 100 -10.35 0.60 -23.05
C ASN A 100 -11.03 1.40 -24.17
N GLU A 101 -10.73 1.15 -25.45
CA GLU A 101 -11.25 1.93 -26.59
C GLU A 101 -12.77 1.86 -26.72
N SER A 102 -13.39 0.77 -26.26
CA SER A 102 -14.82 0.54 -26.31
C SER A 102 -15.53 0.66 -24.97
N LEU A 103 -14.79 1.02 -23.91
CA LEU A 103 -15.35 1.13 -22.56
C LEU A 103 -16.16 2.41 -22.40
N ASN A 104 -17.43 2.22 -22.03
CA ASN A 104 -18.28 3.29 -21.54
C ASN A 104 -18.67 2.99 -20.08
N ILE A 105 -17.89 3.53 -19.14
CA ILE A 105 -18.11 3.31 -17.70
C ILE A 105 -18.98 4.43 -17.17
N PRO A 106 -20.21 4.15 -16.71
CA PRO A 106 -21.05 5.17 -16.12
C PRO A 106 -20.49 5.66 -14.78
N GLU A 107 -20.59 6.93 -14.51
CA GLU A 107 -20.28 7.49 -13.21
C GLU A 107 -21.39 7.13 -12.22
N THR A 108 -21.12 6.17 -11.34
CA THR A 108 -22.10 5.67 -10.35
C THR A 108 -21.78 6.08 -8.91
N ILE A 109 -20.59 6.63 -8.69
CA ILE A 109 -20.11 7.07 -7.37
C ILE A 109 -19.96 8.60 -7.42
N ALA A 110 -20.55 9.27 -6.46
CA ALA A 110 -20.43 10.73 -6.34
C ALA A 110 -18.97 11.14 -6.18
N ARG A 111 -18.56 12.17 -6.90
CA ARG A 111 -17.25 12.78 -6.73
C ARG A 111 -17.19 13.60 -5.46
N VAL A 112 -16.00 13.69 -4.89
CA VAL A 112 -15.74 14.63 -3.80
C VAL A 112 -15.93 16.05 -4.33
N PRO A 113 -16.71 16.92 -3.66
CA PRO A 113 -16.90 18.30 -4.07
C PRO A 113 -15.57 19.01 -4.33
N ASP A 114 -15.50 19.74 -5.44
CA ASP A 114 -14.30 20.46 -5.88
C ASP A 114 -13.02 19.59 -5.99
N GLU A 115 -13.18 18.27 -6.07
CA GLU A 115 -12.09 17.29 -6.07
C GLU A 115 -11.12 17.47 -4.89
N ASN A 116 -11.56 18.11 -3.80
CA ASN A 116 -10.73 18.48 -2.66
C ASN A 116 -11.16 17.76 -1.38
N HIS A 117 -10.60 16.59 -1.15
CA HIS A 117 -10.89 15.81 0.05
C HIS A 117 -10.36 16.45 1.35
N TYR A 118 -9.37 17.33 1.28
CA TYR A 118 -8.90 18.09 2.45
C TYR A 118 -9.96 19.09 2.89
N LEU A 119 -10.53 19.82 1.93
CA LEU A 119 -11.64 20.77 2.20
C LEU A 119 -12.87 20.04 2.73
N GLN A 120 -13.16 18.85 2.21
CA GLN A 120 -14.25 18.01 2.72
C GLN A 120 -14.07 17.71 4.21
N TRP A 121 -12.85 17.39 4.65
CA TRP A 121 -12.54 17.14 6.05
C TRP A 121 -12.69 18.42 6.88
N VAL A 122 -12.18 19.56 6.40
CA VAL A 122 -12.31 20.86 7.09
C VAL A 122 -13.78 21.21 7.28
N ASN A 123 -14.59 21.09 6.24
CA ASN A 123 -16.03 21.37 6.30
C ASN A 123 -16.74 20.44 7.30
N ALA A 124 -16.40 19.16 7.30
CA ALA A 124 -16.94 18.21 8.29
C ALA A 124 -16.59 18.61 9.73
N CYS A 125 -15.41 19.16 9.98
CA CYS A 125 -15.04 19.70 11.29
C CYS A 125 -15.87 20.95 11.66
N ILE A 126 -16.12 21.84 10.70
CA ILE A 126 -16.94 23.04 10.90
C ILE A 126 -18.40 22.68 11.19
N ASP A 127 -18.95 21.71 10.48
CA ASP A 127 -20.31 21.22 10.68
C ASP A 127 -20.52 20.59 12.07
N GLY A 128 -19.44 20.07 12.66
CA GLY A 128 -19.43 19.49 13.98
C GLY A 128 -19.67 17.98 14.00
N TYR A 129 -19.46 17.38 15.16
CA TYR A 129 -19.52 15.95 15.38
C TYR A 129 -20.84 15.33 14.93
N GLY A 130 -20.75 14.30 14.08
CA GLY A 130 -21.90 13.53 13.60
C GLY A 130 -22.75 14.23 12.52
N LYS A 131 -22.37 15.43 12.05
CA LYS A 131 -23.09 16.19 11.03
C LYS A 131 -22.37 16.22 9.70
N GLY A 132 -21.06 16.33 9.73
CA GLY A 132 -20.22 16.34 8.52
C GLY A 132 -20.02 14.94 7.95
N VAL A 133 -19.85 14.86 6.63
CA VAL A 133 -19.57 13.62 5.90
C VAL A 133 -18.22 13.71 5.21
N THR A 134 -17.42 12.67 5.35
CA THR A 134 -16.16 12.51 4.59
C THR A 134 -16.23 11.28 3.72
N SER A 135 -15.59 11.30 2.56
CA SER A 135 -15.50 10.15 1.65
C SER A 135 -14.59 9.05 2.18
N SER A 136 -13.74 9.37 3.17
CA SER A 136 -12.84 8.43 3.85
C SER A 136 -13.05 8.52 5.36
N PRO A 137 -14.20 8.06 5.88
CA PRO A 137 -14.49 8.10 7.32
C PRO A 137 -13.55 7.17 8.09
N PHE A 138 -13.40 7.43 9.39
CA PHE A 138 -12.47 6.69 10.24
C PHE A 138 -12.79 5.18 10.30
N GLU A 139 -14.05 4.81 10.25
CA GLU A 139 -14.53 3.42 10.24
C GLU A 139 -14.01 2.62 9.03
N TYR A 140 -13.74 3.31 7.93
CA TYR A 140 -13.11 2.73 6.74
C TYR A 140 -11.59 2.87 6.78
N ALA A 141 -11.10 4.07 7.10
CA ALA A 141 -9.68 4.40 7.00
C ALA A 141 -8.84 3.67 8.06
N ALA A 142 -9.36 3.48 9.30
CA ALA A 142 -8.60 2.85 10.36
C ALA A 142 -8.27 1.37 10.09
N PRO A 143 -9.24 0.47 9.79
CA PRO A 143 -8.91 -0.91 9.47
C PRO A 143 -8.09 -1.06 8.18
N PHE A 144 -8.25 -0.15 7.22
CA PHE A 144 -7.40 -0.12 6.04
C PHE A 144 -5.96 0.22 6.40
N THR A 145 -5.74 1.26 7.20
CA THR A 145 -4.41 1.66 7.69
C THR A 145 -3.76 0.55 8.52
N GLU A 146 -4.51 -0.08 9.42
CA GLU A 146 -4.03 -1.24 10.19
C GLU A 146 -3.54 -2.35 9.27
N SER A 147 -4.30 -2.68 8.23
CA SER A 147 -3.93 -3.69 7.25
C SER A 147 -2.60 -3.39 6.54
N ILE A 148 -2.36 -2.13 6.19
CA ILE A 148 -1.08 -1.69 5.57
C ILE A 148 0.06 -1.73 6.59
N LEU A 149 -0.18 -1.30 7.82
CA LEU A 149 0.84 -1.26 8.88
C LEU A 149 1.32 -2.64 9.33
N ILE A 150 0.57 -3.72 9.08
CA ILE A 150 1.03 -5.10 9.32
C ILE A 150 2.35 -5.39 8.59
N GLY A 151 2.55 -4.81 7.40
CA GLY A 151 3.81 -4.91 6.68
C GLY A 151 5.02 -4.42 7.48
N ASN A 152 4.86 -3.35 8.26
CA ASN A 152 5.93 -2.82 9.12
C ASN A 152 6.33 -3.82 10.23
N LEU A 153 5.42 -4.66 10.70
CA LEU A 153 5.78 -5.69 11.68
C LEU A 153 6.75 -6.71 11.10
N ALA A 154 6.54 -7.11 9.84
CA ALA A 154 7.45 -8.01 9.15
C ALA A 154 8.82 -7.36 8.92
N LEU A 155 8.85 -6.10 8.45
CA LEU A 155 10.08 -5.33 8.25
C LEU A 155 10.86 -5.19 9.56
N ARG A 156 10.21 -4.77 10.62
CA ARG A 156 10.84 -4.61 11.95
C ARG A 156 11.32 -5.93 12.51
N SER A 157 10.56 -7.00 12.38
CA SER A 157 10.97 -8.34 12.81
C SER A 157 12.25 -8.78 12.11
N TRP A 158 12.36 -8.53 10.80
CA TRP A 158 13.57 -8.85 10.04
C TRP A 158 14.76 -7.98 10.49
N MET A 159 14.59 -6.67 10.61
CA MET A 159 15.64 -5.73 11.02
C MET A 159 16.15 -6.01 12.45
N LEU A 160 15.28 -6.51 13.32
CA LEU A 160 15.62 -6.82 14.72
C LEU A 160 16.22 -8.21 14.91
N ARG A 161 16.11 -9.08 13.92
CA ARG A 161 16.50 -10.50 14.00
C ARG A 161 17.95 -10.70 14.48
N ASP A 162 18.86 -9.91 13.93
CA ASP A 162 20.30 -10.05 14.15
C ASP A 162 20.89 -8.93 15.04
N ASN A 163 20.04 -8.06 15.60
CA ASN A 163 20.46 -6.97 16.47
C ASN A 163 20.16 -7.28 17.95
N PRO A 164 21.16 -7.66 18.76
CA PRO A 164 20.95 -8.04 20.17
C PRO A 164 20.43 -6.90 21.05
N THR A 165 20.71 -5.65 20.70
CA THR A 165 20.24 -4.47 21.43
C THR A 165 18.77 -4.22 21.15
N ALA A 166 18.36 -4.28 19.90
CA ALA A 166 16.98 -4.13 19.48
C ALA A 166 16.10 -5.28 20.01
N LYS A 167 16.61 -6.51 20.01
CA LYS A 167 15.92 -7.66 20.61
C LYS A 167 15.59 -7.42 22.09
N ARG A 168 16.54 -6.88 22.86
CA ARG A 168 16.30 -6.52 24.28
C ARG A 168 15.23 -5.42 24.44
N THR A 169 15.14 -4.50 23.50
CA THR A 169 14.13 -3.43 23.52
C THR A 169 12.75 -4.00 23.24
N VAL A 170 12.61 -4.88 22.25
CA VAL A 170 11.33 -5.56 21.94
C VAL A 170 10.87 -6.42 23.13
N ASP A 171 11.76 -7.18 23.72
CA ASP A 171 11.43 -8.01 24.90
C ASP A 171 11.00 -7.15 26.10
N LYS A 172 11.59 -5.96 26.26
CA LYS A 172 11.20 -5.00 27.31
C LYS A 172 9.81 -4.41 27.08
N TYR A 173 9.44 -4.09 25.83
CA TYR A 173 8.11 -3.55 25.51
C TYR A 173 7.02 -4.62 25.54
N ASN A 174 7.32 -5.85 25.18
CA ASN A 174 6.33 -6.94 25.17
C ASN A 174 6.03 -7.50 26.56
N GLY A 175 6.70 -7.00 27.61
CA GLY A 175 6.42 -7.38 29.01
C GLY A 175 6.54 -8.89 29.29
N ARG A 176 7.08 -9.66 28.38
CA ARG A 176 7.29 -11.10 28.53
C ARG A 176 8.70 -11.36 29.05
N LYS A 177 8.75 -11.74 30.31
CA LYS A 177 9.91 -12.42 30.88
C LYS A 177 9.98 -13.83 30.32
#